data_3797230c70df50d33a948bed50f818c0
#
_entry.id   3797230c70df50d33a948bed50f818c0
#
_cell.length_a   1.000
_cell.length_b   1.000
_cell.length_c   1.000
_cell.angle_alpha   90.00
_cell.angle_beta   90.00
_cell.angle_gamma   90.00
#
_symmetry.space_group_name_H-M   'P 1'
#
loop_
_entity.id
_entity.type
_entity.pdbx_description
1 polymer ?
#
loop_
_entity_poly.entity_id
_entity_poly.type
_entity_poly.pdbx_seq_one_letter_code
_entity_poly.pdbx_strand_id
1 'polypeptide(L)'
;MKRINSKIADLKHGKGCKIIKPVNIYGSKFGNNVFVGPFVEIQNKTLIGDNTRIQSHSFICSKVSIGKNCFIGHGVMFTNDDLKKGKITRNSKFFKKTKIGNNV
;
A
#
# COMPACT_ATOMS: atom_id res chain seq x y z
N MET A 1 -12.88 9.52 -22.96
CA MET A 1 -12.56 8.71 -21.75
C MET A 1 -11.07 8.63 -21.60
N LYS A 2 -10.56 8.94 -20.42
CA LYS A 2 -9.14 8.76 -20.10
C LYS A 2 -8.92 7.31 -19.65
N ARG A 3 -7.96 6.63 -20.26
CA ARG A 3 -7.58 5.26 -19.89
C ARG A 3 -6.21 5.29 -19.24
N ILE A 4 -6.12 4.69 -18.05
CA ILE A 4 -4.87 4.61 -17.29
C ILE A 4 -4.56 3.13 -17.08
N ASN A 5 -3.41 2.71 -17.63
CA ASN A 5 -2.90 1.36 -17.42
C ASN A 5 -2.16 1.28 -16.09
N SER A 6 -1.35 0.23 -15.91
CA SER A 6 -0.48 0.10 -14.74
C SER A 6 0.32 1.38 -14.51
N LYS A 7 0.41 1.81 -13.24
CA LYS A 7 1.06 3.08 -12.88
C LYS A 7 1.89 2.95 -11.63
N ILE A 8 3.09 3.50 -11.70
CA ILE A 8 3.92 3.78 -10.53
C ILE A 8 4.24 5.26 -10.58
N ALA A 9 3.83 6.01 -9.56
CA ALA A 9 4.03 7.44 -9.52
C ALA A 9 4.40 7.89 -8.11
N ASP A 10 5.33 8.83 -8.03
CA ASP A 10 5.69 9.47 -6.76
C ASP A 10 6.06 8.44 -5.69
N LEU A 11 6.87 7.45 -6.07
CA LEU A 11 7.34 6.40 -5.20
C LEU A 11 8.79 6.66 -4.83
N LYS A 12 9.05 6.75 -3.52
CA LYS A 12 10.40 6.75 -2.97
C LYS A 12 10.73 5.36 -2.47
N HIS A 13 11.91 4.85 -2.78
CA HIS A 13 12.26 3.48 -2.41
C HIS A 13 13.75 3.34 -2.16
N GLY A 14 14.11 2.37 -1.35
CA GLY A 14 15.49 1.99 -1.13
C GLY A 14 16.03 1.07 -2.23
N LYS A 15 17.10 0.36 -1.91
CA LYS A 15 17.77 -0.55 -2.84
C LYS A 15 17.07 -1.91 -2.87
N GLY A 16 17.19 -2.59 -4.01
CA GLY A 16 16.77 -3.99 -4.11
C GLY A 16 15.27 -4.23 -4.13
N CYS A 17 14.47 -3.18 -4.31
CA CYS A 17 13.02 -3.35 -4.42
C CYS A 17 12.64 -4.00 -5.74
N LYS A 18 11.62 -4.84 -5.71
CA LYS A 18 11.12 -5.53 -6.89
C LYS A 18 9.61 -5.38 -6.95
N ILE A 19 9.12 -4.91 -8.08
CA ILE A 19 7.69 -4.74 -8.31
C ILE A 19 7.32 -5.48 -9.58
N ILE A 20 6.30 -6.34 -9.50
CA ILE A 20 5.79 -7.07 -10.66
C ILE A 20 4.50 -6.41 -11.11
N LYS A 21 4.53 -5.85 -12.30
CA LYS A 21 3.35 -5.18 -12.88
C LYS A 21 2.35 -6.21 -13.41
N PRO A 22 1.06 -5.86 -13.53
CA PRO A 22 0.52 -4.52 -13.37
C PRO A 22 0.25 -4.15 -11.91
N VAL A 23 0.48 -2.90 -11.57
CA VAL A 23 0.23 -2.36 -10.24
C VAL A 23 -0.29 -0.92 -10.34
N ASN A 24 -0.87 -0.43 -9.25
CA ASN A 24 -1.18 0.99 -9.11
C ASN A 24 -0.61 1.47 -7.79
N ILE A 25 0.55 2.14 -7.85
CA ILE A 25 1.29 2.58 -6.67
C ILE A 25 1.55 4.08 -6.79
N TYR A 26 1.16 4.84 -5.79
CA TYR A 26 1.41 6.28 -5.83
C TYR A 26 1.57 6.87 -4.43
N GLY A 27 2.46 7.86 -4.33
CA GLY A 27 2.66 8.63 -3.11
C GLY A 27 3.13 7.80 -1.92
N SER A 28 3.88 6.73 -2.16
CA SER A 28 4.30 5.76 -1.15
C SER A 28 5.80 5.87 -0.90
N LYS A 29 6.23 5.29 0.22
CA LYS A 29 7.65 5.21 0.56
C LYS A 29 7.99 3.79 1.00
N PHE A 30 8.97 3.19 0.33
CA PHE A 30 9.47 1.84 0.61
C PHE A 30 10.87 1.91 1.19
N GLY A 31 11.18 0.99 2.10
CA GLY A 31 12.55 0.75 2.53
C GLY A 31 13.32 -0.07 1.49
N ASN A 32 14.31 -0.84 1.96
CA ASN A 32 15.13 -1.70 1.11
C ASN A 32 14.49 -3.07 0.93
N ASN A 33 14.71 -3.68 -0.24
CA ASN A 33 14.32 -5.06 -0.52
C ASN A 33 12.83 -5.33 -0.34
N VAL A 34 11.99 -4.36 -0.66
CA VAL A 34 10.54 -4.53 -0.63
C VAL A 34 10.11 -5.25 -1.91
N PHE A 35 9.28 -6.26 -1.77
CA PHE A 35 8.70 -6.98 -2.90
C PHE A 35 7.21 -6.66 -3.00
N VAL A 36 6.74 -6.35 -4.20
CA VAL A 36 5.32 -6.14 -4.49
C VAL A 36 4.93 -7.04 -5.67
N GLY A 37 3.98 -7.92 -5.43
CA GLY A 37 3.43 -8.80 -6.46
C GLY A 37 2.49 -8.08 -7.40
N PRO A 38 2.01 -8.77 -8.45
CA PRO A 38 1.13 -8.15 -9.44
C PRO A 38 -0.27 -7.92 -8.91
N PHE A 39 -0.99 -7.01 -9.55
CA PHE A 39 -2.37 -6.66 -9.21
C PHE A 39 -2.51 -6.10 -7.79
N VAL A 40 -1.52 -5.34 -7.36
CA VAL A 40 -1.51 -4.65 -6.05
C VAL A 40 -1.79 -3.17 -6.28
N GLU A 41 -2.60 -2.60 -5.40
CA GLU A 41 -2.75 -1.15 -5.31
C GLU A 41 -2.20 -0.68 -3.96
N ILE A 42 -1.35 0.34 -3.99
CA ILE A 42 -0.82 1.00 -2.79
C ILE A 42 -1.04 2.49 -2.95
N GLN A 43 -1.84 3.05 -2.08
CA GLN A 43 -2.23 4.45 -2.16
C GLN A 43 -1.21 5.35 -1.46
N ASN A 44 -1.46 6.65 -1.51
CA ASN A 44 -0.55 7.66 -0.98
C ASN A 44 -0.43 7.61 0.55
N LYS A 45 0.62 8.23 1.08
CA LYS A 45 0.88 8.30 2.53
C LYS A 45 1.00 6.92 3.16
N THR A 46 1.58 5.97 2.44
CA THR A 46 1.87 4.63 2.96
C THR A 46 3.37 4.48 3.15
N LEU A 47 3.74 3.69 4.14
CA LEU A 47 5.12 3.35 4.45
C LEU A 47 5.26 1.84 4.50
N ILE A 48 6.23 1.29 3.77
CA ILE A 48 6.51 -0.14 3.77
C ILE A 48 7.97 -0.33 4.19
N GLY A 49 8.20 -1.03 5.28
CA GLY A 49 9.53 -1.23 5.83
C GLY A 49 10.38 -2.23 5.06
N ASP A 50 11.67 -2.32 5.45
CA ASP A 50 12.64 -3.17 4.79
C ASP A 50 12.20 -4.63 4.76
N ASN A 51 12.53 -5.33 3.68
CA ASN A 51 12.34 -6.77 3.53
C ASN A 51 10.87 -7.23 3.64
N THR A 52 9.92 -6.33 3.50
CA THR A 52 8.51 -6.67 3.54
C THR A 52 8.02 -7.10 2.17
N ARG A 53 7.16 -8.10 2.15
CA ARG A 53 6.57 -8.64 0.92
C ARG A 53 5.08 -8.38 0.90
N ILE A 54 4.61 -7.75 -0.17
CA ILE A 54 3.20 -7.52 -0.43
C ILE A 54 2.81 -8.47 -1.56
N GLN A 55 2.00 -9.47 -1.26
CA GLN A 55 1.63 -10.48 -2.25
C GLN A 55 0.51 -10.01 -3.16
N SER A 56 0.30 -10.73 -4.24
CA SER A 56 -0.64 -10.33 -5.30
C SER A 56 -2.05 -10.07 -4.79
N HIS A 57 -2.76 -9.19 -5.48
CA HIS A 57 -4.16 -8.86 -5.25
C HIS A 57 -4.44 -8.18 -3.90
N SER A 58 -3.41 -7.64 -3.25
CA SER A 58 -3.60 -6.90 -1.99
C SER A 58 -3.90 -5.44 -2.27
N PHE A 59 -4.67 -4.84 -1.37
CA PHE A 59 -5.01 -3.43 -1.41
C PHE A 59 -4.51 -2.74 -0.14
N ILE A 60 -3.59 -1.80 -0.31
CA ILE A 60 -3.05 -1.00 0.79
C ILE A 60 -3.58 0.41 0.62
N CYS A 61 -4.56 0.78 1.43
CA CYS A 61 -5.15 2.11 1.36
C CYS A 61 -4.23 3.17 1.99
N SER A 62 -4.57 4.43 1.80
CA SER A 62 -3.79 5.53 2.35
C SER A 62 -3.69 5.45 3.87
N LYS A 63 -2.62 6.00 4.42
CA LYS A 63 -2.33 6.07 5.86
C LYS A 63 -2.09 4.70 6.51
N VAL A 64 -1.63 3.72 5.75
CA VAL A 64 -1.17 2.44 6.28
C VAL A 64 0.35 2.48 6.39
N SER A 65 0.86 2.07 7.54
CA SER A 65 2.30 1.93 7.77
C SER A 65 2.58 0.48 8.13
N ILE A 66 3.46 -0.17 7.37
CA ILE A 66 3.84 -1.56 7.57
C ILE A 66 5.32 -1.60 7.91
N GLY A 67 5.66 -2.31 8.98
CA GLY A 67 7.03 -2.38 9.46
C GLY A 67 7.94 -3.25 8.62
N LYS A 68 9.07 -3.66 9.20
CA LYS A 68 10.10 -4.47 8.54
C LYS A 68 9.77 -5.95 8.64
N ASN A 69 10.25 -6.71 7.65
CA ASN A 69 10.18 -8.18 7.67
C ASN A 69 8.75 -8.71 7.81
N CYS A 70 7.80 -8.05 7.17
CA CYS A 70 6.40 -8.46 7.20
C CYS A 70 6.05 -9.25 5.94
N PHE A 71 5.06 -10.12 6.07
CA PHE A 71 4.49 -10.85 4.95
C PHE A 71 3.00 -10.51 4.86
N ILE A 72 2.63 -9.71 3.88
CA ILE A 72 1.23 -9.39 3.61
C ILE A 72 0.75 -10.37 2.55
N GLY A 73 -0.09 -11.30 2.95
CA GLY A 73 -0.54 -12.40 2.10
C GLY A 73 -1.37 -11.95 0.90
N HIS A 74 -1.75 -12.93 0.09
CA HIS A 74 -2.54 -12.64 -1.11
C HIS A 74 -3.93 -12.13 -0.73
N GLY A 75 -4.39 -11.10 -1.43
CA GLY A 75 -5.76 -10.60 -1.27
C GLY A 75 -6.04 -9.93 0.06
N VAL A 76 -5.02 -9.46 0.76
CA VAL A 76 -5.23 -8.71 2.00
C VAL A 76 -5.75 -7.31 1.65
N MET A 77 -6.85 -6.92 2.30
CA MET A 77 -7.51 -5.66 2.02
C MET A 77 -7.51 -4.78 3.26
N PHE A 78 -6.77 -3.68 3.22
CA PHE A 78 -6.83 -2.66 4.26
C PHE A 78 -7.96 -1.68 3.95
N THR A 79 -8.53 -1.10 5.00
CA THR A 79 -9.54 -0.04 4.86
C THR A 79 -9.19 1.10 5.81
N ASN A 80 -9.59 2.31 5.47
CA ASN A 80 -9.31 3.49 6.26
C ASN A 80 -10.55 4.34 6.55
N ASP A 81 -11.72 3.84 6.20
CA ASP A 81 -12.99 4.51 6.44
C ASP A 81 -13.84 3.62 7.33
N ASP A 82 -14.15 4.09 8.53
CA ASP A 82 -14.97 3.34 9.46
C ASP A 82 -16.48 3.52 9.20
N LEU A 83 -16.83 4.25 8.17
CA LEU A 83 -18.22 4.49 7.74
C LEU A 83 -19.11 4.99 8.87
N LYS A 84 -18.59 5.84 9.73
CA LYS A 84 -19.37 6.42 10.83
C LYS A 84 -20.66 7.00 10.31
N LYS A 85 -21.74 6.77 11.02
CA LYS A 85 -23.09 7.22 10.63
C LYS A 85 -23.54 6.62 9.29
N GLY A 86 -22.98 5.49 8.89
CA GLY A 86 -23.36 4.81 7.64
C GLY A 86 -23.05 5.61 6.38
N LYS A 87 -22.09 6.51 6.42
CA LYS A 87 -21.73 7.36 5.28
C LYS A 87 -20.26 7.21 4.92
N ILE A 88 -19.96 7.32 3.64
CA ILE A 88 -18.59 7.35 3.14
C ILE A 88 -17.92 8.66 3.59
N THR A 89 -16.74 8.53 4.15
CA THR A 89 -15.93 9.70 4.54
C THR A 89 -15.30 10.32 3.29
N ARG A 90 -15.66 11.55 2.97
CA ARG A 90 -15.16 12.22 1.77
C ARG A 90 -13.90 13.04 2.01
N ASN A 91 -13.66 13.46 3.25
CA ASN A 91 -12.47 14.24 3.59
C ASN A 91 -11.39 13.31 4.11
N SER A 92 -10.29 13.19 3.37
CA SER A 92 -9.21 12.26 3.68
C SER A 92 -8.54 12.51 5.04
N LYS A 93 -8.64 13.72 5.59
CA LYS A 93 -8.06 13.98 6.92
C LYS A 93 -8.74 13.16 8.03
N PHE A 94 -9.95 12.67 7.79
CA PHE A 94 -10.66 11.83 8.74
C PHE A 94 -10.47 10.34 8.50
N PHE A 95 -9.69 9.94 7.50
CA PHE A 95 -9.37 8.54 7.30
C PHE A 95 -8.54 8.02 8.46
N LYS A 96 -8.83 6.81 8.88
CA LYS A 96 -8.13 6.16 10.00
C LYS A 96 -6.77 5.66 9.57
N LYS A 97 -5.83 5.73 10.49
CA LYS A 97 -4.47 5.19 10.29
C LYS A 97 -4.43 3.74 10.72
N THR A 98 -3.63 2.94 10.02
CA THR A 98 -3.34 1.56 10.41
C THR A 98 -1.83 1.39 10.51
N LYS A 99 -1.39 0.75 11.56
CA LYS A 99 0.03 0.43 11.76
C LYS A 99 0.20 -1.06 11.97
N ILE A 100 1.01 -1.67 11.11
CA ILE A 100 1.46 -3.05 11.26
C ILE A 100 2.90 -2.99 11.77
N GLY A 101 3.18 -3.67 12.86
CA GLY A 101 4.53 -3.70 13.43
C GLY A 101 5.49 -4.53 12.59
N ASN A 102 6.65 -4.84 13.17
CA ASN A 102 7.66 -5.64 12.49
C ASN A 102 7.35 -7.12 12.62
N ASN A 103 7.82 -7.92 11.66
CA ASN A 103 7.78 -9.39 11.71
C ASN A 103 6.34 -9.96 11.79
N VAL A 104 5.41 -9.30 11.13
CA VAL A 104 4.02 -9.77 11.08
C VAL A 104 3.77 -10.56 9.81
#